data_05425c0839391f584dd783f8e3fe08b1
#
_entry.id   05425c0839391f584dd783f8e3fe08b1
#
_cell.length_a   1.000
_cell.length_b   1.000
_cell.length_c   1.000
_cell.angle_alpha   90.00
_cell.angle_beta   90.00
_cell.angle_gamma   90.00
#
_symmetry.space_group_name_H-M   'P 1'
#
loop_
_entity.id
_entity.type
_entity.pdbx_description
1 polymer ?
#
loop_
_entity_poly.entity_id
_entity_poly.type
_entity_poly.pdbx_seq_one_letter_code
_entity_poly.pdbx_strand_id
1 'polypeptide(L)'
;MKSLALVGFLGLLLSAGPGVQAQKLPWQTSDTASVNGGQMVRFLFPQQVMVAAGKPQTIEMHFRIVGGFHINSHVPLQKSLIRTELNAPDTPGVKIVGVDFPPGSSYAFPADPSQKLSVYTGELVVRMRIVAERGNHLIQGSLRYQACDTNTCFPPRNVPAAVDVVAQ
;
A
#
# COMPACT_ATOMS: atom_id res chain seq x y z
N MET A 1 52.65 56.69 49.53
CA MET A 1 53.07 56.32 48.18
C MET A 1 52.03 55.22 47.77
N LYS A 2 51.26 55.52 46.78
CA LYS A 2 49.99 54.84 46.48
C LYS A 2 50.18 53.78 45.39
N SER A 3 49.91 52.47 45.70
CA SER A 3 49.89 51.42 44.72
C SER A 3 48.43 51.25 44.20
N LEU A 4 48.29 51.36 42.89
CA LEU A 4 47.04 51.15 42.19
C LEU A 4 46.99 49.69 41.74
N ALA A 5 46.00 48.94 42.20
CA ALA A 5 45.75 47.56 41.72
C ALA A 5 44.78 47.59 40.53
N LEU A 6 45.22 47.07 39.41
CA LEU A 6 44.41 46.91 38.18
C LEU A 6 43.70 45.58 38.23
N VAL A 7 42.35 45.58 38.30
CA VAL A 7 41.52 44.37 38.24
C VAL A 7 41.20 44.12 36.77
N GLY A 8 41.79 43.07 36.19
CA GLY A 8 41.46 42.63 34.84
C GLY A 8 40.18 41.80 34.84
N PHE A 9 39.16 42.27 34.13
CA PHE A 9 37.92 41.53 33.84
C PHE A 9 38.15 40.60 32.66
N LEU A 10 38.20 39.28 32.96
CA LEU A 10 38.30 38.26 31.92
C LEU A 10 36.87 37.91 31.41
N GLY A 11 36.54 38.49 30.27
CA GLY A 11 35.24 38.21 29.61
C GLY A 11 35.24 36.83 28.97
N LEU A 12 34.39 35.94 29.49
CA LEU A 12 34.16 34.61 28.93
C LEU A 12 33.24 34.74 27.71
N LEU A 13 33.79 34.65 26.50
CA LEU A 13 33.01 34.57 25.24
C LEU A 13 32.45 33.16 25.10
N LEU A 14 31.16 32.99 25.38
CA LEU A 14 30.41 31.78 24.97
C LEU A 14 30.24 31.81 23.43
N SER A 15 31.01 31.02 22.73
CA SER A 15 30.79 30.72 21.32
C SER A 15 29.60 29.79 21.19
N ALA A 16 28.43 30.31 20.74
CA ALA A 16 27.33 29.50 20.29
C ALA A 16 27.72 28.74 19.02
N GLY A 17 27.94 27.45 19.14
CA GLY A 17 28.16 26.56 17.99
C GLY A 17 26.96 26.52 17.07
N PRO A 18 27.16 26.35 15.75
CA PRO A 18 26.05 26.23 14.80
C PRO A 18 25.23 24.98 15.16
N GLY A 19 23.93 25.19 15.40
CA GLY A 19 22.97 24.12 15.66
C GLY A 19 22.98 23.13 14.49
N VAL A 20 23.28 21.87 14.80
CA VAL A 20 23.17 20.77 13.86
C VAL A 20 21.69 20.62 13.52
N GLN A 21 21.27 21.15 12.38
CA GLN A 21 19.94 20.87 11.84
C GLN A 21 19.96 19.43 11.35
N ALA A 22 19.18 18.58 12.01
CA ALA A 22 18.97 17.21 11.57
C ALA A 22 18.34 17.24 10.16
N GLN A 23 19.14 16.93 9.15
CA GLN A 23 18.64 16.76 7.78
C GLN A 23 17.76 15.52 7.75
N LYS A 24 16.46 15.70 7.47
CA LYS A 24 15.55 14.59 7.21
C LYS A 24 16.02 13.86 5.96
N LEU A 25 16.38 12.60 6.14
CA LEU A 25 16.82 11.74 5.04
C LEU A 25 15.65 11.50 4.08
N PRO A 26 15.88 11.43 2.75
CA PRO A 26 14.81 11.34 1.73
C PRO A 26 13.88 10.14 1.86
N TRP A 27 14.24 9.09 2.62
CA TRP A 27 13.40 7.91 2.87
C TRP A 27 12.54 7.99 4.13
N GLN A 28 12.65 9.08 4.91
CA GLN A 28 11.72 9.37 6.01
C GLN A 28 10.49 10.10 5.46
N THR A 29 9.86 9.55 4.42
CA THR A 29 8.54 10.00 4.01
C THR A 29 7.55 9.45 5.02
N SER A 30 7.07 10.34 5.88
CA SER A 30 5.85 10.14 6.65
C SER A 30 4.77 9.63 5.70
N ASP A 31 4.04 8.57 6.09
CA ASP A 31 2.90 8.01 5.34
C ASP A 31 1.69 8.95 5.19
N THR A 32 1.87 10.24 5.36
CA THR A 32 0.95 11.26 4.84
C THR A 32 1.23 11.45 3.35
N ALA A 33 1.05 10.37 2.59
CA ALA A 33 1.02 10.47 1.15
C ALA A 33 -0.17 11.32 0.78
N SER A 34 0.13 12.55 0.42
CA SER A 34 -0.71 13.44 -0.36
C SER A 34 -1.52 12.63 -1.35
N VAL A 35 -2.86 12.68 -1.25
CA VAL A 35 -3.80 12.04 -2.18
C VAL A 35 -3.77 12.82 -3.50
N ASN A 36 -2.56 13.00 -4.04
CA ASN A 36 -2.33 13.62 -5.35
C ASN A 36 -2.76 12.62 -6.41
N GLY A 37 -3.93 12.87 -6.98
CA GLY A 37 -4.52 12.08 -8.05
C GLY A 37 -5.55 11.04 -7.61
N GLY A 38 -5.96 10.97 -6.34
CA GLY A 38 -7.11 10.18 -5.92
C GLY A 38 -6.91 8.65 -5.97
N GLN A 39 -5.68 8.15 -5.90
CA GLN A 39 -5.43 6.70 -5.80
C GLN A 39 -5.45 6.26 -4.33
N MET A 40 -6.55 5.60 -3.92
CA MET A 40 -6.77 5.16 -2.55
C MET A 40 -6.23 3.76 -2.26
N VAL A 41 -5.75 3.03 -3.27
CA VAL A 41 -5.13 1.72 -3.15
C VAL A 41 -3.80 1.71 -3.91
N ARG A 42 -2.76 1.10 -3.32
CA ARG A 42 -1.45 0.92 -3.95
C ARG A 42 -1.06 -0.54 -3.95
N PHE A 43 -0.48 -0.99 -5.03
CA PHE A 43 0.22 -2.27 -5.08
C PHE A 43 1.59 -2.10 -4.43
N LEU A 44 1.91 -2.89 -3.40
CA LEU A 44 3.06 -2.62 -2.54
C LEU A 44 4.39 -3.10 -3.11
N PHE A 45 4.39 -4.12 -3.94
CA PHE A 45 5.64 -4.65 -4.47
C PHE A 45 5.42 -5.17 -5.89
N PRO A 46 6.00 -4.55 -6.93
CA PRO A 46 6.27 -5.24 -8.17
C PRO A 46 7.28 -6.34 -7.85
N GLN A 47 6.82 -7.57 -7.68
CA GLN A 47 7.68 -8.65 -7.21
C GLN A 47 8.15 -9.48 -8.38
N GLN A 48 9.44 -9.80 -8.34
CA GLN A 48 9.92 -10.99 -9.01
C GLN A 48 9.72 -12.17 -8.06
N VAL A 49 8.98 -13.20 -8.50
CA VAL A 49 8.75 -14.41 -7.74
C VAL A 49 9.38 -15.60 -8.46
N MET A 50 10.06 -16.45 -7.70
CA MET A 50 10.61 -17.71 -8.21
C MET A 50 9.63 -18.83 -7.92
N VAL A 51 9.29 -19.62 -8.94
CA VAL A 51 8.33 -20.73 -8.83
C VAL A 51 8.88 -22.00 -9.47
N ALA A 52 8.39 -23.16 -9.01
CA ALA A 52 8.71 -24.43 -9.67
C ALA A 52 7.90 -24.58 -10.96
N ALA A 53 8.57 -24.75 -12.08
CA ALA A 53 7.93 -24.91 -13.39
C ALA A 53 7.00 -26.14 -13.43
N GLY A 54 5.86 -25.98 -14.07
CA GLY A 54 4.86 -27.05 -14.26
C GLY A 54 4.11 -27.47 -12.99
N LYS A 55 4.34 -26.81 -11.85
CA LYS A 55 3.66 -27.12 -10.58
C LYS A 55 2.76 -25.97 -10.13
N PRO A 56 1.62 -26.27 -9.48
CA PRO A 56 0.80 -25.21 -8.87
C PRO A 56 1.59 -24.45 -7.80
N GLN A 57 1.58 -23.14 -7.90
CA GLN A 57 2.23 -22.22 -6.96
C GLN A 57 1.26 -21.09 -6.59
N THR A 58 1.41 -20.55 -5.37
CA THR A 58 0.61 -19.41 -4.89
C THR A 58 1.50 -18.18 -4.80
N ILE A 59 1.05 -17.11 -5.41
CA ILE A 59 1.67 -15.77 -5.34
C ILE A 59 0.79 -14.89 -4.46
N GLU A 60 1.37 -14.23 -3.47
CA GLU A 60 0.68 -13.25 -2.64
C GLU A 60 0.88 -11.86 -3.24
N MET A 61 -0.22 -11.18 -3.51
CA MET A 61 -0.26 -9.83 -4.06
C MET A 61 -0.74 -8.89 -2.97
N HIS A 62 0.14 -7.99 -2.52
CA HIS A 62 -0.11 -7.09 -1.40
C HIS A 62 -0.56 -5.71 -1.88
N PHE A 63 -1.69 -5.24 -1.36
CA PHE A 63 -2.25 -3.94 -1.66
C PHE A 63 -2.43 -3.14 -0.37
N ARG A 64 -2.02 -1.88 -0.37
CA ARG A 64 -2.24 -0.95 0.74
C ARG A 64 -3.42 -0.04 0.44
N ILE A 65 -4.41 -0.05 1.32
CA ILE A 65 -5.53 0.89 1.31
C ILE A 65 -5.13 2.08 2.18
N VAL A 66 -5.27 3.29 1.64
CA VAL A 66 -4.91 4.54 2.35
C VAL A 66 -5.78 4.70 3.59
N GLY A 67 -5.19 5.16 4.69
CA GLY A 67 -5.92 5.41 5.94
C GLY A 67 -7.10 6.36 5.75
N GLY A 68 -8.21 6.09 6.44
CA GLY A 68 -9.47 6.82 6.29
C GLY A 68 -10.37 6.30 5.18
N PHE A 69 -9.87 5.39 4.33
CA PHE A 69 -10.66 4.72 3.28
C PHE A 69 -10.88 3.25 3.58
N HIS A 70 -11.95 2.73 3.02
CA HIS A 70 -12.21 1.31 2.86
C HIS A 70 -12.59 1.02 1.41
N ILE A 71 -12.42 -0.23 0.98
CA ILE A 71 -12.91 -0.70 -0.32
C ILE A 71 -13.91 -1.83 -0.08
N ASN A 72 -14.92 -1.97 -0.95
CA ASN A 72 -15.82 -3.08 -0.87
C ASN A 72 -15.07 -4.41 -0.96
N SER A 73 -15.50 -5.43 -0.22
CA SER A 73 -14.89 -6.75 -0.31
C SER A 73 -15.15 -7.41 -1.68
N HIS A 74 -14.50 -8.54 -1.93
CA HIS A 74 -14.77 -9.37 -3.11
C HIS A 74 -16.20 -9.94 -3.09
N VAL A 75 -16.77 -10.13 -1.88
CA VAL A 75 -18.15 -10.58 -1.68
C VAL A 75 -18.88 -9.52 -0.84
N PRO A 76 -19.33 -8.41 -1.44
CA PRO A 76 -20.07 -7.38 -0.73
C PRO A 76 -21.46 -7.89 -0.30
N LEU A 77 -21.97 -7.35 0.80
CA LEU A 77 -23.30 -7.76 1.32
C LEU A 77 -24.46 -7.28 0.45
N GLN A 78 -24.28 -6.17 -0.28
CA GLN A 78 -25.31 -5.64 -1.19
C GLN A 78 -24.87 -5.79 -2.65
N LYS A 79 -25.78 -6.27 -3.50
CA LYS A 79 -25.54 -6.48 -4.93
C LYS A 79 -25.28 -5.20 -5.72
N SER A 80 -25.70 -4.05 -5.21
CA SER A 80 -25.47 -2.73 -5.83
C SER A 80 -24.05 -2.22 -5.65
N LEU A 81 -23.28 -2.78 -4.70
CA LEU A 81 -21.90 -2.38 -4.44
C LEU A 81 -20.94 -3.01 -5.46
N ILE A 82 -19.98 -2.22 -5.89
CA ILE A 82 -18.95 -2.69 -6.81
C ILE A 82 -17.93 -3.47 -6.01
N ARG A 83 -17.83 -4.76 -6.26
CA ARG A 83 -16.88 -5.65 -5.59
C ARG A 83 -15.44 -5.37 -6.00
N THR A 84 -14.50 -5.72 -5.13
CA THR A 84 -13.08 -5.74 -5.46
C THR A 84 -12.75 -7.01 -6.27
N GLU A 85 -12.06 -6.84 -7.40
CA GLU A 85 -11.72 -7.90 -8.34
C GLU A 85 -10.26 -7.76 -8.80
N LEU A 86 -9.55 -8.88 -8.86
CA LEU A 86 -8.25 -8.96 -9.53
C LEU A 86 -8.47 -9.44 -10.97
N ASN A 87 -8.18 -8.57 -11.92
CA ASN A 87 -8.18 -8.88 -13.34
C ASN A 87 -6.75 -9.18 -13.76
N ALA A 88 -6.51 -10.38 -14.25
CA ALA A 88 -5.22 -10.77 -14.81
C ALA A 88 -5.50 -11.42 -16.17
N PRO A 89 -5.06 -10.79 -17.28
CA PRO A 89 -5.24 -11.34 -18.60
C PRO A 89 -4.38 -12.59 -18.80
N ASP A 90 -4.74 -13.38 -19.81
CA ASP A 90 -3.94 -14.54 -20.21
C ASP A 90 -2.51 -14.13 -20.50
N THR A 91 -1.58 -14.86 -19.90
CA THR A 91 -0.14 -14.65 -20.07
C THR A 91 0.44 -15.90 -20.72
N PRO A 92 1.14 -15.78 -21.85
CA PRO A 92 1.77 -16.94 -22.51
C PRO A 92 2.66 -17.71 -21.54
N GLY A 93 2.49 -19.04 -21.48
CA GLY A 93 3.23 -19.90 -20.56
C GLY A 93 2.82 -19.83 -19.09
N VAL A 94 1.76 -19.07 -18.72
CA VAL A 94 1.22 -19.02 -17.36
C VAL A 94 -0.27 -19.27 -17.38
N LYS A 95 -0.70 -20.29 -16.66
CA LYS A 95 -2.12 -20.58 -16.40
C LYS A 95 -2.49 -20.11 -15.01
N ILE A 96 -3.42 -19.18 -14.90
CA ILE A 96 -4.05 -18.81 -13.63
C ILE A 96 -5.12 -19.83 -13.31
N VAL A 97 -4.98 -20.55 -12.20
CA VAL A 97 -5.89 -21.63 -11.80
C VAL A 97 -6.86 -21.21 -10.69
N GLY A 98 -6.65 -20.04 -10.09
CA GLY A 98 -7.58 -19.46 -9.12
C GLY A 98 -7.05 -18.18 -8.49
N VAL A 99 -7.98 -17.40 -7.97
CA VAL A 99 -7.70 -16.18 -7.20
C VAL A 99 -8.54 -16.22 -5.92
N ASP A 100 -7.87 -16.13 -4.78
CA ASP A 100 -8.49 -16.21 -3.48
C ASP A 100 -8.36 -14.86 -2.75
N PHE A 101 -9.49 -14.32 -2.33
CA PHE A 101 -9.57 -13.11 -1.52
C PHE A 101 -9.80 -13.48 -0.05
N PRO A 102 -9.26 -12.73 0.92
CA PRO A 102 -9.61 -12.91 2.32
C PRO A 102 -11.08 -12.57 2.56
N PRO A 103 -11.68 -13.03 3.66
CA PRO A 103 -13.00 -12.55 4.07
C PRO A 103 -12.96 -11.05 4.33
N GLY A 104 -14.03 -10.32 3.98
CA GLY A 104 -14.17 -8.92 4.31
C GLY A 104 -14.49 -8.73 5.79
N SER A 105 -14.07 -7.59 6.34
CA SER A 105 -14.43 -7.16 7.68
C SER A 105 -15.78 -6.48 7.69
N SER A 106 -16.57 -6.65 8.76
CA SER A 106 -17.83 -5.93 8.95
C SER A 106 -17.54 -4.46 9.26
N TYR A 107 -18.19 -3.57 8.54
CA TYR A 107 -18.12 -2.12 8.70
C TYR A 107 -19.54 -1.55 8.81
N ALA A 108 -19.81 -0.79 9.85
CA ALA A 108 -21.08 -0.05 9.99
C ALA A 108 -20.88 1.32 9.33
N PHE A 109 -21.74 1.63 8.34
CA PHE A 109 -21.65 2.91 7.65
C PHE A 109 -22.07 4.05 8.60
N PRO A 110 -21.20 5.07 8.87
CA PRO A 110 -21.48 6.07 9.89
C PRO A 110 -22.75 6.89 9.65
N ALA A 111 -23.12 7.15 8.40
CA ALA A 111 -24.33 7.86 8.03
C ALA A 111 -25.61 7.02 8.23
N ASP A 112 -25.50 5.69 8.20
CA ASP A 112 -26.56 4.73 8.51
C ASP A 112 -25.96 3.50 9.19
N PRO A 113 -25.84 3.50 10.55
CA PRO A 113 -25.24 2.39 11.28
C PRO A 113 -25.98 1.06 11.19
N SER A 114 -27.24 1.06 10.73
CA SER A 114 -28.00 -0.17 10.45
C SER A 114 -27.49 -0.87 9.19
N GLN A 115 -26.88 -0.13 8.26
CA GLN A 115 -26.29 -0.66 7.06
C GLN A 115 -24.89 -1.21 7.32
N LYS A 116 -24.81 -2.54 7.33
CA LYS A 116 -23.52 -3.23 7.44
C LYS A 116 -22.94 -3.50 6.06
N LEU A 117 -21.64 -3.22 5.92
CA LEU A 117 -20.87 -3.49 4.71
C LEU A 117 -19.83 -4.58 5.00
N SER A 118 -19.42 -5.29 3.95
CA SER A 118 -18.24 -6.16 3.96
C SER A 118 -17.15 -5.47 3.20
N VAL A 119 -16.03 -5.13 3.87
CA VAL A 119 -14.98 -4.25 3.34
C VAL A 119 -13.58 -4.75 3.62
N TYR A 120 -12.61 -4.18 2.92
CA TYR A 120 -11.18 -4.28 3.25
C TYR A 120 -10.66 -2.89 3.66
N THR A 121 -9.77 -2.87 4.64
CA THR A 121 -9.04 -1.69 5.13
C THR A 121 -7.58 -2.04 5.37
N GLY A 122 -6.70 -1.04 5.40
CA GLY A 122 -5.28 -1.24 5.70
C GLY A 122 -4.57 -2.06 4.63
N GLU A 123 -4.25 -3.31 4.89
CA GLU A 123 -3.58 -4.21 3.96
C GLU A 123 -4.52 -5.30 3.46
N LEU A 124 -4.57 -5.48 2.13
CA LEU A 124 -5.28 -6.55 1.46
C LEU A 124 -4.25 -7.47 0.79
N VAL A 125 -4.25 -8.76 1.14
CA VAL A 125 -3.45 -9.80 0.49
C VAL A 125 -4.36 -10.67 -0.36
N VAL A 126 -4.15 -10.63 -1.68
CA VAL A 126 -4.85 -11.49 -2.64
C VAL A 126 -3.92 -12.62 -3.04
N ARG A 127 -4.40 -13.87 -2.99
CA ARG A 127 -3.62 -15.04 -3.37
C ARG A 127 -4.01 -15.50 -4.76
N MET A 128 -3.05 -15.45 -5.69
CA MET A 128 -3.21 -15.94 -7.04
C MET A 128 -2.49 -17.28 -7.20
N ARG A 129 -3.23 -18.32 -7.58
CA ARG A 129 -2.67 -19.65 -7.86
C ARG A 129 -2.40 -19.79 -9.34
N ILE A 130 -1.16 -20.15 -9.67
CA ILE A 130 -0.68 -20.28 -11.06
C ILE A 130 0.01 -21.62 -11.30
N VAL A 131 0.08 -21.99 -12.58
CA VAL A 131 1.03 -22.98 -13.12
C VAL A 131 1.79 -22.29 -14.24
N ALA A 132 3.12 -22.21 -14.13
CA ALA A 132 3.98 -21.55 -15.12
C ALA A 132 4.87 -22.57 -15.82
N GLU A 133 5.02 -22.43 -17.13
CA GLU A 133 6.04 -23.14 -17.92
C GLU A 133 7.44 -22.61 -17.55
N ARG A 134 8.48 -23.39 -17.81
CA ARG A 134 9.87 -22.96 -17.57
C ARG A 134 10.17 -21.69 -18.36
N GLY A 135 10.72 -20.67 -17.68
CA GLY A 135 11.10 -19.39 -18.28
C GLY A 135 10.72 -18.18 -17.43
N ASN A 136 10.82 -17.02 -18.05
CA ASN A 136 10.46 -15.73 -17.45
C ASN A 136 9.13 -15.25 -18.03
N HIS A 137 8.20 -14.88 -17.17
CA HIS A 137 6.87 -14.45 -17.56
C HIS A 137 6.49 -13.17 -16.81
N LEU A 138 5.82 -12.25 -17.47
CA LEU A 138 5.26 -11.04 -16.85
C LEU A 138 3.74 -11.13 -16.82
N ILE A 139 3.17 -11.28 -15.62
CA ILE A 139 1.72 -11.19 -15.42
C ILE A 139 1.36 -9.72 -15.22
N GLN A 140 0.64 -9.15 -16.18
CA GLN A 140 0.13 -7.77 -16.10
C GLN A 140 -1.30 -7.78 -15.60
N GLY A 141 -1.48 -7.67 -14.28
CA GLY A 141 -2.78 -7.63 -13.64
C GLY A 141 -3.21 -6.22 -13.25
N SER A 142 -4.45 -6.11 -12.79
CA SER A 142 -4.97 -4.91 -12.14
C SER A 142 -6.02 -5.27 -11.09
N LEU A 143 -6.02 -4.56 -9.97
CA LEU A 143 -7.08 -4.65 -8.97
C LEU A 143 -8.12 -3.56 -9.25
N ARG A 144 -9.33 -3.97 -9.62
CA ARG A 144 -10.51 -3.08 -9.70
C ARG A 144 -11.14 -2.97 -8.35
N TYR A 145 -11.43 -1.76 -7.89
CA TYR A 145 -12.02 -1.49 -6.59
C TYR A 145 -12.89 -0.25 -6.59
N GLN A 146 -13.80 -0.15 -5.63
CA GLN A 146 -14.51 1.07 -5.28
C GLN A 146 -14.14 1.44 -3.84
N ALA A 147 -13.54 2.62 -3.66
CA ALA A 147 -13.21 3.14 -2.35
C ALA A 147 -14.32 4.05 -1.83
N CYS A 148 -14.51 4.02 -0.51
CA CYS A 148 -15.39 4.92 0.21
C CYS A 148 -14.65 5.48 1.43
N ASP A 149 -14.99 6.72 1.81
CA ASP A 149 -14.66 7.27 3.12
C ASP A 149 -15.86 7.12 4.08
N THR A 150 -15.94 7.93 5.13
CA THR A 150 -17.05 7.91 6.09
C THR A 150 -18.36 8.48 5.56
N ASN A 151 -18.32 9.20 4.45
CA ASN A 151 -19.44 9.99 3.94
C ASN A 151 -19.89 9.60 2.53
N THR A 152 -18.93 9.17 1.68
CA THR A 152 -19.22 8.96 0.26
C THR A 152 -18.36 7.84 -0.35
N CYS A 153 -18.88 7.26 -1.41
CA CYS A 153 -18.15 6.32 -2.26
C CYS A 153 -17.73 6.99 -3.56
N PHE A 154 -16.49 6.74 -3.95
CA PHE A 154 -15.88 7.30 -5.15
C PHE A 154 -16.15 6.40 -6.36
N PRO A 155 -16.03 6.92 -7.58
CA PRO A 155 -16.09 6.09 -8.77
C PRO A 155 -15.07 4.94 -8.73
N PRO A 156 -15.40 3.77 -9.30
CA PRO A 156 -14.48 2.63 -9.33
C PRO A 156 -13.20 2.97 -10.07
N ARG A 157 -12.10 2.39 -9.60
CA ARG A 157 -10.74 2.60 -10.13
C ARG A 157 -10.03 1.26 -10.30
N ASN A 158 -8.93 1.30 -11.07
CA ASN A 158 -8.01 0.18 -11.22
C ASN A 158 -6.63 0.60 -10.72
N VAL A 159 -5.96 -0.28 -9.98
CA VAL A 159 -4.54 -0.16 -9.67
C VAL A 159 -3.77 -1.24 -10.40
N PRO A 160 -2.77 -0.88 -11.24
CA PRO A 160 -1.93 -1.87 -11.91
C PRO A 160 -1.19 -2.74 -10.89
N ALA A 161 -1.08 -4.02 -11.18
CA ALA A 161 -0.40 -5.01 -10.34
C ALA A 161 0.33 -6.00 -11.24
N ALA A 162 1.58 -5.68 -11.55
CA ALA A 162 2.43 -6.53 -12.38
C ALA A 162 3.32 -7.43 -11.51
N VAL A 163 3.51 -8.69 -11.93
CA VAL A 163 4.36 -9.67 -11.24
C VAL A 163 5.28 -10.35 -12.25
N ASP A 164 6.60 -10.27 -12.01
CA ASP A 164 7.59 -11.04 -12.76
C ASP A 164 7.68 -12.46 -12.18
N VAL A 165 7.44 -13.46 -13.00
CA VAL A 165 7.49 -14.88 -12.62
C VAL A 165 8.69 -15.54 -13.27
N VAL A 166 9.62 -16.06 -12.47
CA VAL A 166 10.76 -16.85 -12.91
C VAL A 166 10.47 -18.31 -12.58
N ALA A 167 10.13 -19.12 -13.58
CA ALA A 167 9.81 -20.53 -13.41
C ALA A 167 11.03 -21.41 -13.77
N GLN A 168 11.51 -22.22 -12.79
CA GLN A 168 12.70 -23.08 -12.92
C GLN A 168 12.36 -24.56 -12.75
#